data_dfb64e56153bfe8b0e0bbfa25134362a
#
_entry.id   dfb64e56153bfe8b0e0bbfa25134362a
#
_cell.length_a   1.000
_cell.length_b   1.000
_cell.length_c   1.000
_cell.angle_alpha   90.00
_cell.angle_beta   90.00
_cell.angle_gamma   90.00
#
_symmetry.space_group_name_H-M   'P 1'
#
loop_
_entity.id
_entity.type
_entity.pdbx_description
1 polymer ?
#
loop_
_entity_poly.entity_id
_entity_poly.type
_entity_poly.pdbx_seq_one_letter_code
_entity_poly.pdbx_strand_id
1 'polypeptide(L)'
;MSDIIRPGSGNERRFALPDTVALEGDKLVIIDQTELPRRLKLLRLSESAEIFEAIKSLRVRGAPAIGVAAAIGLYLAAHGWLKREPDMTAQTLLGHISEEKKYLASSRPTAVNLFWALDRMCARAQSLSHESPRDIVCGMRAEAELIRDEDIASCRRIAENGLALLRPHSGILTHCNAGQLAAVRYGTALAPIHLGAERGYDFHVYTDETRPLLQGMRLSAFELSEAGVRTTVICDNMVSSVMSQGLIDAVIVGADRIAANGDTANKIGTSGVAVLAKYYGIPFYVAAPRSTFDPAAATGADIPVELRDAEEIGGLYFREELMPVHADAYNPAFDITDRSLITAFITDEGVERR
;
A
#
# COMPACT_ATOMS: atom_id res chain seq x y z
N MET A 1 9.62 -23.06 7.00
CA MET A 1 8.74 -23.20 8.19
C MET A 1 7.97 -21.88 8.35
N SER A 2 6.67 -21.94 8.37
CA SER A 2 5.81 -20.76 8.53
C SER A 2 5.58 -20.50 10.02
N ASP A 3 6.06 -19.36 10.52
CA ASP A 3 5.80 -18.95 11.90
C ASP A 3 4.39 -18.37 12.00
N ILE A 4 3.53 -19.03 12.75
CA ILE A 4 2.18 -18.53 13.07
C ILE A 4 2.30 -17.71 14.35
N ILE A 5 2.15 -16.39 14.25
CA ILE A 5 2.11 -15.50 15.41
C ILE A 5 0.65 -15.43 15.88
N ARG A 6 0.38 -15.78 17.16
CA ARG A 6 -0.93 -15.57 17.78
C ARG A 6 -1.05 -14.13 18.28
N PRO A 7 -2.21 -13.47 18.13
CA PRO A 7 -2.42 -12.14 18.71
C PRO A 7 -2.18 -12.17 20.21
N GLY A 8 -1.42 -11.22 20.71
CA GLY A 8 -1.03 -11.14 22.12
C GLY A 8 -2.17 -10.66 23.02
N SER A 9 -2.44 -11.42 24.09
CA SER A 9 -3.28 -10.98 25.21
C SER A 9 -2.38 -10.23 26.23
N GLY A 10 -2.29 -8.92 26.13
CA GLY A 10 -1.53 -8.15 27.10
C GLY A 10 -1.62 -6.65 26.90
N ASN A 11 -1.80 -5.94 28.00
CA ASN A 11 -2.18 -4.53 28.14
C ASN A 11 -1.06 -3.51 27.85
N GLU A 12 -0.10 -3.83 26.97
CA GLU A 12 0.86 -2.85 26.44
C GLU A 12 0.47 -2.54 25.00
N ARG A 13 -0.05 -1.32 24.78
CA ARG A 13 -0.34 -0.75 23.45
C ARG A 13 0.98 -0.56 22.68
N ARG A 14 1.52 -1.63 22.14
CA ARG A 14 2.60 -1.60 21.14
C ARG A 14 1.98 -1.82 19.77
N PHE A 15 2.49 -1.13 18.78
CA PHE A 15 2.22 -1.41 17.36
C PHE A 15 2.56 -2.89 17.11
N ALA A 16 1.54 -3.75 17.01
CA ALA A 16 1.71 -5.19 17.23
C ALA A 16 2.13 -5.95 15.97
N LEU A 17 2.05 -5.31 14.78
CA LEU A 17 2.41 -5.96 13.53
C LEU A 17 3.91 -5.81 13.23
N PRO A 18 4.57 -6.87 12.73
CA PRO A 18 5.92 -6.75 12.16
C PRO A 18 5.89 -5.87 10.90
N ASP A 19 7.06 -5.43 10.45
CA ASP A 19 7.15 -4.73 9.16
C ASP A 19 6.53 -5.57 8.05
N THR A 20 5.74 -4.92 7.19
CA THR A 20 5.03 -5.60 6.10
C THR A 20 5.99 -6.24 5.11
N VAL A 21 7.14 -5.59 4.92
CA VAL A 21 8.24 -6.02 4.05
C VAL A 21 9.55 -5.79 4.77
N ALA A 22 10.38 -6.83 4.87
CA ALA A 22 11.69 -6.76 5.50
C ALA A 22 12.74 -7.59 4.74
N LEU A 23 14.00 -7.20 4.83
CA LEU A 23 15.14 -8.02 4.42
C LEU A 23 15.76 -8.64 5.67
N GLU A 24 15.67 -9.96 5.82
CA GLU A 24 16.28 -10.72 6.93
C GLU A 24 17.34 -11.69 6.39
N GLY A 25 18.60 -11.37 6.57
CA GLY A 25 19.69 -12.13 5.94
C GLY A 25 19.60 -12.09 4.42
N ASP A 26 19.44 -13.27 3.81
CA ASP A 26 19.28 -13.45 2.37
C ASP A 26 17.82 -13.81 2.01
N LYS A 27 16.84 -13.22 2.70
CA LYS A 27 15.41 -13.48 2.46
C LYS A 27 14.60 -12.21 2.51
N LEU A 28 13.69 -12.09 1.57
CA LEU A 28 12.55 -11.18 1.65
C LEU A 28 11.52 -11.78 2.60
N VAL A 29 11.18 -11.07 3.65
CA VAL A 29 10.11 -11.44 4.59
C VAL A 29 8.92 -10.54 4.36
N ILE A 30 7.75 -11.13 4.15
CA ILE A 30 6.50 -10.38 3.94
C ILE A 30 5.37 -10.95 4.80
N ILE A 31 4.41 -10.10 5.15
CA ILE A 31 3.11 -10.54 5.65
C ILE A 31 2.28 -11.05 4.47
N ASP A 32 1.83 -12.31 4.53
CA ASP A 32 0.91 -12.86 3.53
C ASP A 32 -0.51 -12.29 3.74
N GLN A 33 -0.83 -11.23 2.99
CA GLN A 33 -2.10 -10.51 3.12
C GLN A 33 -3.30 -11.31 2.57
N THR A 34 -3.07 -12.39 1.85
CA THR A 34 -4.16 -13.28 1.38
C THR A 34 -4.74 -14.12 2.52
N GLU A 35 -3.95 -14.36 3.57
CA GLU A 35 -4.37 -15.10 4.76
C GLU A 35 -5.10 -14.21 5.80
N LEU A 36 -4.94 -12.88 5.70
CA LEU A 36 -5.58 -11.92 6.61
C LEU A 36 -7.09 -11.81 6.35
N PRO A 37 -7.92 -11.59 7.40
CA PRO A 37 -7.55 -11.44 8.82
C PRO A 37 -7.45 -12.77 9.58
N ARG A 38 -7.63 -13.91 8.92
CA ARG A 38 -7.74 -15.24 9.56
C ARG A 38 -6.44 -15.67 10.23
N ARG A 39 -5.30 -15.34 9.61
CA ARG A 39 -3.96 -15.73 10.08
C ARG A 39 -2.96 -14.63 9.76
N LEU A 40 -2.18 -14.20 10.73
CA LEU A 40 -0.97 -13.45 10.49
C LEU A 40 0.16 -14.46 10.17
N LYS A 41 0.52 -14.52 8.88
CA LYS A 41 1.53 -15.46 8.37
C LYS A 41 2.65 -14.69 7.71
N LEU A 42 3.88 -14.99 8.09
CA LEU A 42 5.07 -14.47 7.44
C LEU A 42 5.56 -15.48 6.39
N LEU A 43 5.84 -14.98 5.20
CA LEU A 43 6.54 -15.71 4.15
C LEU A 43 7.99 -15.25 4.09
N ARG A 44 8.90 -16.21 3.90
CA ARG A 44 10.35 -16.00 3.75
C ARG A 44 10.76 -16.45 2.37
N LEU A 45 10.90 -15.51 1.46
CA LEU A 45 11.12 -15.73 0.02
C LEU A 45 12.58 -15.45 -0.32
N SER A 46 13.17 -16.26 -1.18
CA SER A 46 14.56 -16.10 -1.64
C SER A 46 14.69 -16.14 -3.16
N GLU A 47 13.73 -16.75 -3.85
CA GLU A 47 13.77 -16.95 -5.29
C GLU A 47 12.88 -15.93 -6.00
N SER A 48 13.33 -15.47 -7.16
CA SER A 48 12.59 -14.49 -7.99
C SER A 48 11.17 -14.94 -8.34
N ALA A 49 10.99 -16.23 -8.61
CA ALA A 49 9.66 -16.77 -8.94
C ALA A 49 8.69 -16.70 -7.75
N GLU A 50 9.17 -16.90 -6.52
CA GLU A 50 8.36 -16.76 -5.31
C GLU A 50 7.96 -15.30 -5.09
N ILE A 51 8.90 -14.36 -5.32
CA ILE A 51 8.67 -12.93 -5.16
C ILE A 51 7.71 -12.41 -6.23
N PHE A 52 7.89 -12.84 -7.47
CA PHE A 52 6.98 -12.55 -8.58
C PHE A 52 5.55 -13.01 -8.25
N GLU A 53 5.40 -14.25 -7.79
CA GLU A 53 4.09 -14.82 -7.42
C GLU A 53 3.48 -14.01 -6.27
N ALA A 54 4.25 -13.68 -5.24
CA ALA A 54 3.77 -12.94 -4.09
C ALA A 54 3.24 -11.54 -4.44
N ILE A 55 3.86 -10.86 -5.41
CA ILE A 55 3.40 -9.57 -5.93
C ILE A 55 2.14 -9.76 -6.79
N LYS A 56 2.17 -10.74 -7.70
CA LYS A 56 1.07 -11.02 -8.65
C LYS A 56 -0.20 -11.43 -7.94
N SER A 57 -0.10 -12.32 -6.94
CA SER A 57 -1.24 -12.87 -6.19
C SER A 57 -1.69 -11.99 -5.03
N LEU A 58 -1.13 -10.76 -4.89
CA LEU A 58 -1.47 -9.81 -3.82
C LEU A 58 -1.13 -10.30 -2.40
N ARG A 59 -0.16 -11.23 -2.25
CA ARG A 59 0.37 -11.57 -0.91
C ARG A 59 1.09 -10.37 -0.29
N VAL A 60 1.77 -9.59 -1.12
CA VAL A 60 2.20 -8.22 -0.84
C VAL A 60 1.51 -7.28 -1.82
N ARG A 61 0.90 -6.20 -1.34
CA ARG A 61 0.14 -5.23 -2.12
C ARG A 61 0.30 -3.82 -1.52
N GLY A 62 -0.19 -2.80 -2.25
CA GLY A 62 0.02 -1.39 -1.93
C GLY A 62 1.25 -0.86 -2.65
N ALA A 63 1.13 0.35 -3.20
CA ALA A 63 2.15 0.89 -4.09
C ALA A 63 3.55 0.94 -3.44
N PRO A 64 3.73 1.44 -2.19
CA PRO A 64 5.04 1.47 -1.55
C PRO A 64 5.58 0.06 -1.23
N ALA A 65 4.76 -0.81 -0.63
CA ALA A 65 5.20 -2.15 -0.22
C ALA A 65 5.66 -3.00 -1.40
N ILE A 66 4.98 -2.90 -2.56
CA ILE A 66 5.38 -3.61 -3.79
C ILE A 66 6.74 -3.11 -4.28
N GLY A 67 6.98 -1.80 -4.25
CA GLY A 67 8.26 -1.21 -4.65
C GLY A 67 9.42 -1.71 -3.80
N VAL A 68 9.26 -1.71 -2.47
CA VAL A 68 10.28 -2.22 -1.54
C VAL A 68 10.51 -3.72 -1.74
N ALA A 69 9.43 -4.51 -1.90
CA ALA A 69 9.54 -5.94 -2.14
C ALA A 69 10.29 -6.26 -3.44
N ALA A 70 10.03 -5.49 -4.51
CA ALA A 70 10.71 -5.64 -5.78
C ALA A 70 12.19 -5.23 -5.73
N ALA A 71 12.51 -4.15 -5.02
CA ALA A 71 13.89 -3.71 -4.81
C ALA A 71 14.71 -4.79 -4.09
N ILE A 72 14.17 -5.33 -2.99
CA ILE A 72 14.79 -6.44 -2.26
C ILE A 72 14.88 -7.69 -3.16
N GLY A 73 13.84 -7.99 -3.93
CA GLY A 73 13.81 -9.12 -4.85
C GLY A 73 14.91 -9.06 -5.90
N LEU A 74 15.11 -7.89 -6.52
CA LEU A 74 16.17 -7.69 -7.52
C LEU A 74 17.56 -7.82 -6.91
N TYR A 75 17.77 -7.31 -5.67
CA TYR A 75 19.00 -7.54 -4.92
C TYR A 75 19.23 -9.03 -4.65
N LEU A 76 18.21 -9.75 -4.17
CA LEU A 76 18.34 -11.17 -3.84
C LEU A 76 18.68 -12.01 -5.08
N ALA A 77 18.10 -11.70 -6.24
CA ALA A 77 18.43 -12.33 -7.51
C ALA A 77 19.91 -12.13 -7.85
N ALA A 78 20.39 -10.88 -7.81
CA ALA A 78 21.77 -10.55 -8.09
C ALA A 78 22.75 -11.25 -7.12
N HIS A 79 22.41 -11.25 -5.82
CA HIS A 79 23.16 -11.96 -4.80
C HIS A 79 23.21 -13.48 -5.05
N GLY A 80 22.07 -14.06 -5.43
CA GLY A 80 21.97 -15.49 -5.73
C GLY A 80 22.80 -15.92 -6.95
N TRP A 81 22.85 -15.11 -8.01
CA TRP A 81 23.70 -15.42 -9.17
C TRP A 81 25.18 -15.35 -8.81
N LEU A 82 25.63 -14.32 -8.14
CA LEU A 82 27.03 -14.19 -7.74
C LEU A 82 27.46 -15.30 -6.78
N LYS A 83 26.55 -15.81 -5.95
CA LYS A 83 26.82 -16.96 -5.06
C LYS A 83 26.99 -18.27 -5.84
N ARG A 84 26.24 -18.44 -6.94
CA ARG A 84 26.35 -19.62 -7.84
C ARG A 84 27.56 -19.54 -8.78
N GLU A 85 27.89 -18.32 -9.24
CA GLU A 85 29.00 -18.05 -10.16
C GLU A 85 29.90 -16.93 -9.60
N PRO A 86 30.82 -17.24 -8.66
CA PRO A 86 31.67 -16.23 -8.02
C PRO A 86 32.58 -15.43 -8.98
N ASP A 87 32.92 -16.04 -10.12
CA ASP A 87 33.80 -15.48 -11.16
C ASP A 87 33.04 -14.72 -12.25
N MET A 88 31.71 -14.50 -12.08
CA MET A 88 30.90 -13.74 -13.03
C MET A 88 31.46 -12.35 -13.24
N THR A 89 31.46 -11.86 -14.49
CA THR A 89 31.89 -10.49 -14.79
C THR A 89 30.82 -9.46 -14.43
N ALA A 90 31.22 -8.22 -14.18
CA ALA A 90 30.28 -7.12 -13.94
C ALA A 90 29.31 -6.96 -15.11
N GLN A 91 29.77 -7.07 -16.35
CA GLN A 91 28.92 -6.95 -17.53
C GLN A 91 27.85 -8.06 -17.59
N THR A 92 28.21 -9.31 -17.28
CA THR A 92 27.27 -10.43 -17.23
C THR A 92 26.22 -10.20 -16.14
N LEU A 93 26.65 -9.79 -14.94
CA LEU A 93 25.75 -9.49 -13.84
C LEU A 93 24.75 -8.38 -14.19
N LEU A 94 25.21 -7.28 -14.79
CA LEU A 94 24.34 -6.17 -15.21
C LEU A 94 23.34 -6.61 -16.29
N GLY A 95 23.72 -7.51 -17.18
CA GLY A 95 22.82 -8.13 -18.16
C GLY A 95 21.70 -8.92 -17.47
N HIS A 96 22.05 -9.78 -16.50
CA HIS A 96 21.07 -10.54 -15.72
C HIS A 96 20.14 -9.60 -14.92
N ILE A 97 20.65 -8.57 -14.27
CA ILE A 97 19.84 -7.57 -13.55
C ILE A 97 18.81 -6.92 -14.48
N SER A 98 19.21 -6.58 -15.71
CA SER A 98 18.31 -5.97 -16.70
C SER A 98 17.16 -6.90 -17.11
N GLU A 99 17.43 -8.20 -17.30
CA GLU A 99 16.40 -9.16 -17.63
C GLU A 99 15.48 -9.45 -16.43
N GLU A 100 16.04 -9.58 -15.24
CA GLU A 100 15.29 -9.79 -14.00
C GLU A 100 14.35 -8.62 -13.70
N LYS A 101 14.79 -7.37 -13.94
CA LYS A 101 13.94 -6.19 -13.87
C LYS A 101 12.68 -6.37 -14.72
N LYS A 102 12.83 -6.79 -15.99
CA LYS A 102 11.70 -7.01 -16.90
C LYS A 102 10.76 -8.09 -16.37
N TYR A 103 11.33 -9.17 -15.84
CA TYR A 103 10.56 -10.27 -15.26
C TYR A 103 9.72 -9.77 -14.07
N LEU A 104 10.35 -9.17 -13.06
CA LEU A 104 9.63 -8.68 -11.86
C LEU A 104 8.62 -7.58 -12.22
N ALA A 105 8.93 -6.68 -13.16
CA ALA A 105 8.03 -5.64 -13.63
C ALA A 105 6.74 -6.22 -14.24
N SER A 106 6.81 -7.38 -14.91
CA SER A 106 5.67 -8.04 -15.53
C SER A 106 4.68 -8.64 -14.52
N SER A 107 5.03 -8.71 -13.23
CA SER A 107 4.12 -9.20 -12.18
C SER A 107 2.90 -8.28 -12.00
N ARG A 108 3.07 -6.95 -12.14
CA ARG A 108 2.00 -5.95 -12.10
C ARG A 108 2.30 -4.75 -13.03
N PRO A 109 1.93 -4.84 -14.32
CA PRO A 109 2.31 -3.85 -15.34
C PRO A 109 1.80 -2.43 -15.11
N THR A 110 0.80 -2.23 -14.25
CA THR A 110 0.20 -0.92 -13.94
C THR A 110 0.74 -0.28 -12.66
N ALA A 111 1.58 -0.99 -11.89
CA ALA A 111 2.05 -0.53 -10.57
C ALA A 111 3.27 0.41 -10.69
N VAL A 112 3.05 1.71 -10.70
CA VAL A 112 4.08 2.75 -10.91
C VAL A 112 5.28 2.59 -9.96
N ASN A 113 5.04 2.37 -8.67
CA ASN A 113 6.11 2.23 -7.68
C ASN A 113 6.96 0.97 -7.88
N LEU A 114 6.41 -0.08 -8.49
CA LEU A 114 7.18 -1.27 -8.88
C LEU A 114 8.26 -0.90 -9.88
N PHE A 115 7.87 -0.19 -10.95
CA PHE A 115 8.80 0.26 -11.98
C PHE A 115 9.83 1.23 -11.42
N TRP A 116 9.38 2.23 -10.65
CA TRP A 116 10.26 3.21 -10.03
C TRP A 116 11.35 2.55 -9.18
N ALA A 117 11.00 1.60 -8.33
CA ALA A 117 11.95 0.92 -7.46
C ALA A 117 12.95 0.07 -8.27
N LEU A 118 12.46 -0.67 -9.26
CA LEU A 118 13.31 -1.47 -10.14
C LEU A 118 14.23 -0.61 -11.00
N ASP A 119 13.75 0.55 -11.50
CA ASP A 119 14.58 1.52 -12.25
C ASP A 119 15.70 2.07 -11.37
N ARG A 120 15.37 2.46 -10.14
CA ARG A 120 16.33 2.97 -9.15
C ARG A 120 17.40 1.93 -8.81
N MET A 121 17.01 0.68 -8.61
CA MET A 121 17.93 -0.42 -8.36
C MET A 121 18.88 -0.66 -9.55
N CYS A 122 18.34 -0.66 -10.77
CA CYS A 122 19.17 -0.78 -11.98
C CYS A 122 20.12 0.39 -12.16
N ALA A 123 19.67 1.62 -11.91
CA ALA A 123 20.52 2.82 -11.96
C ALA A 123 21.66 2.72 -10.95
N ARG A 124 21.38 2.22 -9.74
CA ARG A 124 22.41 1.97 -8.73
C ARG A 124 23.43 0.93 -9.18
N ALA A 125 22.99 -0.21 -9.71
CA ALA A 125 23.87 -1.24 -10.23
C ALA A 125 24.75 -0.70 -11.38
N GLN A 126 24.16 0.05 -12.31
CA GLN A 126 24.86 0.67 -13.43
C GLN A 126 25.89 1.71 -12.99
N SER A 127 25.61 2.49 -11.93
CA SER A 127 26.57 3.47 -11.39
C SER A 127 27.83 2.83 -10.84
N LEU A 128 27.78 1.54 -10.52
CA LEU A 128 28.89 0.73 -10.01
C LEU A 128 29.48 -0.21 -11.08
N SER A 129 29.18 0.01 -12.36
CA SER A 129 29.59 -0.87 -13.48
C SER A 129 31.10 -1.07 -13.63
N HIS A 130 31.91 -0.17 -13.07
CA HIS A 130 33.38 -0.25 -13.07
C HIS A 130 33.96 -0.99 -11.85
N GLU A 131 33.10 -1.32 -10.87
CA GLU A 131 33.47 -2.01 -9.64
C GLU A 131 33.40 -3.53 -9.81
N SER A 132 33.82 -4.26 -8.78
CA SER A 132 33.65 -5.71 -8.77
C SER A 132 32.18 -6.12 -8.69
N PRO A 133 31.81 -7.32 -9.22
CA PRO A 133 30.43 -7.83 -9.08
C PRO A 133 29.96 -7.89 -7.62
N ARG A 134 30.89 -8.15 -6.68
CA ARG A 134 30.58 -8.13 -5.24
C ARG A 134 30.20 -6.72 -4.75
N ASP A 135 30.91 -5.69 -5.21
CA ASP A 135 30.63 -4.31 -4.83
C ASP A 135 29.31 -3.82 -5.45
N ILE A 136 29.00 -4.24 -6.69
CA ILE A 136 27.68 -4.01 -7.31
C ILE A 136 26.58 -4.58 -6.42
N VAL A 137 26.66 -5.86 -6.02
CA VAL A 137 25.66 -6.52 -5.19
C VAL A 137 25.56 -5.87 -3.80
N CYS A 138 26.68 -5.50 -3.18
CA CYS A 138 26.68 -4.76 -1.92
C CYS A 138 25.99 -3.40 -2.06
N GLY A 139 26.27 -2.67 -3.15
CA GLY A 139 25.63 -1.41 -3.45
C GLY A 139 24.12 -1.54 -3.69
N MET A 140 23.68 -2.62 -4.35
CA MET A 140 22.26 -2.93 -4.52
C MET A 140 21.56 -3.24 -3.18
N ARG A 141 22.22 -3.97 -2.29
CA ARG A 141 21.70 -4.21 -0.94
C ARG A 141 21.46 -2.90 -0.20
N ALA A 142 22.47 -2.04 -0.16
CA ALA A 142 22.37 -0.75 0.50
C ALA A 142 21.24 0.11 -0.09
N GLU A 143 21.08 0.08 -1.42
CA GLU A 143 20.00 0.81 -2.09
C GLU A 143 18.61 0.25 -1.75
N ALA A 144 18.43 -1.07 -1.69
CA ALA A 144 17.17 -1.68 -1.30
C ALA A 144 16.80 -1.35 0.17
N GLU A 145 17.79 -1.36 1.07
CA GLU A 145 17.61 -0.93 2.46
C GLU A 145 17.27 0.57 2.54
N LEU A 146 17.89 1.41 1.72
CA LEU A 146 17.59 2.84 1.65
C LEU A 146 16.16 3.10 1.14
N ILE A 147 15.71 2.40 0.10
CA ILE A 147 14.32 2.50 -0.40
C ILE A 147 13.32 2.16 0.71
N ARG A 148 13.59 1.10 1.49
CA ARG A 148 12.76 0.72 2.65
C ARG A 148 12.74 1.82 3.71
N ASP A 149 13.90 2.35 4.07
CA ASP A 149 14.01 3.33 5.15
C ASP A 149 13.40 4.68 4.77
N GLU A 150 13.50 5.07 3.49
CA GLU A 150 12.83 6.23 2.93
C GLU A 150 11.30 6.10 2.98
N ASP A 151 10.77 4.90 2.67
CA ASP A 151 9.33 4.62 2.80
C ASP A 151 8.85 4.80 4.24
N ILE A 152 9.56 4.21 5.21
CA ILE A 152 9.24 4.36 6.63
C ILE A 152 9.28 5.83 7.07
N ALA A 153 10.31 6.56 6.66
CA ALA A 153 10.47 7.96 7.01
C ALA A 153 9.40 8.85 6.37
N SER A 154 9.02 8.58 5.11
CA SER A 154 7.95 9.27 4.40
C SER A 154 6.61 9.03 5.10
N CYS A 155 6.25 7.78 5.38
CA CYS A 155 5.03 7.42 6.11
C CYS A 155 4.98 8.07 7.51
N ARG A 156 6.12 8.16 8.20
CA ARG A 156 6.20 8.84 9.51
C ARG A 156 5.91 10.33 9.39
N ARG A 157 6.46 11.03 8.37
CA ARG A 157 6.16 12.45 8.14
C ARG A 157 4.68 12.66 7.79
N ILE A 158 4.09 11.80 6.96
CA ILE A 158 2.64 11.83 6.67
C ILE A 158 1.83 11.66 7.96
N ALA A 159 2.24 10.75 8.85
CA ALA A 159 1.59 10.56 10.15
C ALA A 159 1.58 11.84 11.00
N GLU A 160 2.73 12.52 11.12
CA GLU A 160 2.85 13.78 11.87
C GLU A 160 1.99 14.90 11.25
N ASN A 161 2.08 15.08 9.93
CA ASN A 161 1.35 16.11 9.22
C ASN A 161 -0.17 15.88 9.28
N GLY A 162 -0.61 14.63 9.15
CA GLY A 162 -2.02 14.28 9.22
C GLY A 162 -2.60 14.35 10.63
N LEU A 163 -1.83 13.93 11.63
CA LEU A 163 -2.29 14.00 13.03
C LEU A 163 -2.57 15.44 13.48
N ALA A 164 -1.84 16.41 12.95
CA ALA A 164 -2.07 17.83 13.24
C ALA A 164 -3.45 18.34 12.76
N LEU A 165 -4.13 17.62 11.88
CA LEU A 165 -5.48 17.95 11.40
C LEU A 165 -6.60 17.27 12.21
N LEU A 166 -6.27 16.31 13.07
CA LEU A 166 -7.21 15.49 13.82
C LEU A 166 -7.30 15.95 15.26
N ARG A 167 -8.49 15.83 15.85
CA ARG A 167 -8.72 16.07 17.28
C ARG A 167 -8.77 14.76 18.04
N PRO A 168 -8.34 14.70 19.30
CA PRO A 168 -8.64 13.56 20.17
C PRO A 168 -10.13 13.22 20.16
N HIS A 169 -10.47 11.94 20.22
CA HIS A 169 -11.84 11.42 20.19
C HIS A 169 -12.62 11.61 18.87
N SER A 170 -11.95 11.99 17.77
CA SER A 170 -12.62 12.10 16.47
C SER A 170 -13.14 10.76 15.96
N GLY A 171 -14.33 10.82 15.34
CA GLY A 171 -14.84 9.77 14.45
C GLY A 171 -14.18 9.92 13.07
N ILE A 172 -13.49 8.91 12.60
CA ILE A 172 -12.75 8.95 11.33
C ILE A 172 -13.27 7.87 10.40
N LEU A 173 -13.60 8.24 9.16
CA LEU A 173 -13.94 7.26 8.13
C LEU A 173 -12.75 7.09 7.18
N THR A 174 -12.50 5.83 6.80
CA THR A 174 -11.50 5.47 5.80
C THR A 174 -12.05 4.45 4.81
N HIS A 175 -11.51 4.44 3.60
CA HIS A 175 -11.90 3.55 2.51
C HIS A 175 -10.66 2.82 1.96
N CYS A 176 -10.80 1.53 1.61
CA CYS A 176 -9.72 0.64 1.21
C CYS A 176 -8.70 0.38 2.34
N ASN A 177 -7.45 0.16 1.98
CA ASN A 177 -6.34 0.02 2.92
C ASN A 177 -5.12 0.79 2.42
N ALA A 178 -4.86 1.91 3.06
CA ALA A 178 -3.66 2.71 2.92
C ALA A 178 -2.95 2.85 4.28
N GLY A 179 -2.85 1.73 4.98
CA GLY A 179 -2.17 1.58 6.25
C GLY A 179 -0.82 0.90 6.12
N GLN A 180 -0.32 0.36 7.24
CA GLN A 180 0.97 -0.33 7.30
C GLN A 180 1.07 -1.43 6.26
N LEU A 181 0.00 -2.22 6.06
CA LEU A 181 -0.03 -3.32 5.10
C LEU A 181 0.14 -2.88 3.63
N ALA A 182 -0.02 -1.60 3.33
CA ALA A 182 0.21 -1.04 2.00
C ALA A 182 1.61 -0.41 1.82
N ALA A 183 2.38 -0.26 2.89
CA ALA A 183 3.71 0.31 2.97
C ALA A 183 4.63 -0.66 3.75
N VAL A 184 5.75 -0.18 4.26
CA VAL A 184 6.57 -0.98 5.19
C VAL A 184 6.04 -0.84 6.60
N ARG A 185 5.78 0.40 7.04
CA ARG A 185 5.34 0.74 8.39
C ARG A 185 4.45 1.98 8.37
N TYR A 186 3.48 2.09 9.28
CA TYR A 186 2.49 3.17 9.41
C TYR A 186 1.48 3.28 8.26
N GLY A 187 1.92 3.22 6.99
CA GLY A 187 1.10 3.54 5.82
C GLY A 187 0.97 5.03 5.56
N THR A 188 -0.08 5.42 4.85
CA THR A 188 -0.36 6.82 4.50
C THR A 188 -1.64 7.33 5.18
N ALA A 189 -2.83 6.87 4.77
CA ALA A 189 -4.09 7.32 5.35
C ALA A 189 -4.28 6.86 6.80
N LEU A 190 -3.85 5.66 7.16
CA LEU A 190 -3.94 5.17 8.53
C LEU A 190 -2.75 5.62 9.41
N ALA A 191 -1.70 6.18 8.83
CA ALA A 191 -0.52 6.63 9.57
C ALA A 191 -0.83 7.66 10.67
N PRO A 192 -1.65 8.71 10.44
CA PRO A 192 -2.06 9.64 11.49
C PRO A 192 -2.86 8.97 12.60
N ILE A 193 -3.64 7.93 12.26
CA ILE A 193 -4.45 7.19 13.23
C ILE A 193 -3.56 6.35 14.12
N HIS A 194 -2.62 5.61 13.56
CA HIS A 194 -1.64 4.82 14.30
C HIS A 194 -0.80 5.70 15.24
N LEU A 195 -0.28 6.80 14.72
CA LEU A 195 0.49 7.76 15.52
C LEU A 195 -0.35 8.38 16.63
N GLY A 196 -1.62 8.72 16.36
CA GLY A 196 -2.54 9.23 17.36
C GLY A 196 -2.79 8.23 18.48
N ALA A 197 -2.98 6.94 18.13
CA ALA A 197 -3.14 5.87 19.11
C ALA A 197 -1.88 5.69 19.97
N GLU A 198 -0.67 5.76 19.39
CA GLU A 198 0.60 5.78 20.13
C GLU A 198 0.67 6.94 21.14
N ARG A 199 0.08 8.09 20.79
CA ARG A 199 0.03 9.32 21.62
C ARG A 199 -1.17 9.39 22.55
N GLY A 200 -1.98 8.33 22.62
CA GLY A 200 -3.13 8.23 23.51
C GLY A 200 -4.39 8.91 23.02
N TYR A 201 -4.51 9.21 21.72
CA TYR A 201 -5.76 9.68 21.13
C TYR A 201 -6.75 8.51 21.09
N ASP A 202 -8.01 8.79 21.45
CA ASP A 202 -9.07 7.79 21.48
C ASP A 202 -9.98 7.96 20.26
N PHE A 203 -9.47 7.60 19.09
CA PHE A 203 -10.21 7.64 17.84
C PHE A 203 -11.26 6.53 17.76
N HIS A 204 -12.39 6.82 17.12
CA HIS A 204 -13.31 5.81 16.64
C HIS A 204 -13.25 5.76 15.11
N VAL A 205 -12.67 4.70 14.56
CA VAL A 205 -12.48 4.57 13.11
C VAL A 205 -13.58 3.72 12.50
N TYR A 206 -14.19 4.23 11.46
CA TYR A 206 -15.13 3.52 10.60
C TYR A 206 -14.41 3.12 9.31
N THR A 207 -14.41 1.83 9.00
CA THR A 207 -13.80 1.32 7.78
C THR A 207 -14.91 0.79 6.87
N ASP A 208 -15.00 1.34 5.65
CA ASP A 208 -15.82 0.73 4.61
C ASP A 208 -15.28 -0.67 4.33
N GLU A 209 -16.17 -1.65 4.09
CA GLU A 209 -15.73 -3.00 3.70
C GLU A 209 -14.88 -2.99 2.43
N THR A 210 -15.15 -2.08 1.52
CA THR A 210 -14.45 -1.84 0.24
C THR A 210 -14.60 -3.02 -0.72
N ARG A 211 -15.79 -3.15 -1.30
CA ARG A 211 -16.05 -4.12 -2.37
C ARG A 211 -15.20 -3.82 -3.62
N PRO A 212 -14.85 -4.83 -4.46
CA PRO A 212 -15.12 -6.25 -4.27
C PRO A 212 -14.08 -6.96 -3.40
N LEU A 213 -12.82 -6.45 -3.25
CA LEU A 213 -11.70 -7.16 -2.62
C LEU A 213 -11.66 -7.05 -1.08
N LEU A 214 -12.59 -6.30 -0.49
CA LEU A 214 -12.78 -6.18 0.96
C LEU A 214 -11.55 -5.70 1.74
N GLN A 215 -10.72 -4.81 1.15
CA GLN A 215 -9.49 -4.35 1.79
C GLN A 215 -9.77 -3.57 3.08
N GLY A 216 -10.84 -2.79 3.15
CA GLY A 216 -11.22 -2.08 4.36
C GLY A 216 -11.57 -3.03 5.49
N MET A 217 -12.44 -4.01 5.23
CA MET A 217 -12.84 -5.01 6.22
C MET A 217 -11.70 -5.95 6.60
N ARG A 218 -10.95 -6.47 5.62
CA ARG A 218 -9.95 -7.51 5.83
C ARG A 218 -8.62 -6.99 6.36
N LEU A 219 -8.21 -5.81 5.91
CA LEU A 219 -6.86 -5.28 6.16
C LEU A 219 -6.88 -4.07 7.07
N SER A 220 -7.64 -3.00 6.74
CA SER A 220 -7.70 -1.79 7.59
C SER A 220 -8.28 -2.08 8.96
N ALA A 221 -9.41 -2.78 9.03
CA ALA A 221 -10.00 -3.14 10.31
C ALA A 221 -9.09 -4.06 11.12
N PHE A 222 -8.38 -4.99 10.45
CA PHE A 222 -7.42 -5.87 11.11
C PHE A 222 -6.27 -5.08 11.74
N GLU A 223 -5.52 -4.27 10.97
CA GLU A 223 -4.36 -3.58 11.50
C GLU A 223 -4.70 -2.53 12.58
N LEU A 224 -5.85 -1.83 12.43
CA LEU A 224 -6.33 -0.89 13.43
C LEU A 224 -6.74 -1.60 14.73
N SER A 225 -7.42 -2.75 14.63
CA SER A 225 -7.80 -3.55 15.80
C SER A 225 -6.58 -4.09 16.54
N GLU A 226 -5.55 -4.59 15.81
CA GLU A 226 -4.30 -5.04 16.42
C GLU A 226 -3.52 -3.87 17.07
N ALA A 227 -3.65 -2.66 16.56
CA ALA A 227 -3.11 -1.44 17.17
C ALA A 227 -3.95 -0.94 18.37
N GLY A 228 -5.05 -1.62 18.74
CA GLY A 228 -5.92 -1.24 19.83
C GLY A 228 -6.80 -0.01 19.55
N VAL A 229 -6.99 0.35 18.29
CA VAL A 229 -7.88 1.43 17.86
C VAL A 229 -9.31 0.92 17.81
N ARG A 230 -10.25 1.65 18.42
CA ARG A 230 -11.67 1.36 18.31
C ARG A 230 -12.11 1.43 16.85
N THR A 231 -12.52 0.30 16.28
CA THR A 231 -12.82 0.17 14.86
C THR A 231 -14.20 -0.43 14.63
N THR A 232 -14.97 0.16 13.71
CA THR A 232 -16.27 -0.35 13.25
C THR A 232 -16.23 -0.56 11.75
N VAL A 233 -16.50 -1.77 11.30
CA VAL A 233 -16.66 -2.08 9.86
C VAL A 233 -18.09 -1.76 9.44
N ILE A 234 -18.23 -1.11 8.30
CA ILE A 234 -19.53 -0.83 7.67
C ILE A 234 -19.53 -1.31 6.22
N CYS A 235 -20.70 -1.61 5.66
CA CYS A 235 -20.80 -1.81 4.21
C CYS A 235 -20.63 -0.47 3.48
N ASP A 236 -20.12 -0.50 2.25
CA ASP A 236 -19.83 0.70 1.46
C ASP A 236 -21.05 1.63 1.29
N ASN A 237 -22.25 1.06 1.24
CA ASN A 237 -23.50 1.81 1.12
C ASN A 237 -24.01 2.44 2.43
N MET A 238 -23.32 2.22 3.57
CA MET A 238 -23.71 2.77 4.88
C MET A 238 -23.05 4.10 5.23
N VAL A 239 -22.14 4.61 4.39
CA VAL A 239 -21.41 5.86 4.61
C VAL A 239 -22.33 7.04 4.89
N SER A 240 -23.37 7.23 4.09
CA SER A 240 -24.36 8.30 4.30
C SER A 240 -25.04 8.21 5.65
N SER A 241 -25.34 6.98 6.12
CA SER A 241 -25.99 6.76 7.41
C SER A 241 -25.13 7.20 8.60
N VAL A 242 -23.83 6.84 8.61
CA VAL A 242 -22.94 7.22 9.71
C VAL A 242 -22.60 8.73 9.68
N MET A 243 -22.49 9.31 8.51
CA MET A 243 -22.25 10.77 8.35
C MET A 243 -23.46 11.58 8.83
N SER A 244 -24.69 11.16 8.45
CA SER A 244 -25.91 11.87 8.84
C SER A 244 -26.19 11.85 10.36
N GLN A 245 -25.65 10.88 11.06
CA GLN A 245 -25.74 10.75 12.52
C GLN A 245 -24.68 11.57 13.25
N GLY A 246 -23.78 12.28 12.53
CA GLY A 246 -22.70 13.05 13.14
C GLY A 246 -21.60 12.19 13.77
N LEU A 247 -21.44 10.95 13.31
CA LEU A 247 -20.43 10.01 13.86
C LEU A 247 -19.06 10.21 13.22
N ILE A 248 -18.96 10.97 12.13
CA ILE A 248 -17.73 11.17 11.35
C ILE A 248 -17.33 12.64 11.40
N ASP A 249 -16.15 12.91 11.92
CA ASP A 249 -15.52 14.25 11.97
C ASP A 249 -14.58 14.51 10.80
N ALA A 250 -14.02 13.45 10.22
CA ALA A 250 -13.09 13.53 9.08
C ALA A 250 -13.09 12.23 8.26
N VAL A 251 -12.83 12.38 6.97
CA VAL A 251 -12.50 11.25 6.08
C VAL A 251 -11.03 11.33 5.71
N ILE A 252 -10.32 10.20 5.81
CA ILE A 252 -8.92 10.09 5.35
C ILE A 252 -8.79 8.85 4.48
N VAL A 253 -8.35 9.06 3.23
CA VAL A 253 -8.11 7.99 2.26
C VAL A 253 -6.71 8.09 1.67
N GLY A 254 -6.21 7.00 1.11
CA GLY A 254 -4.99 7.01 0.31
C GLY A 254 -5.20 7.52 -1.10
N ALA A 255 -4.17 7.38 -1.94
CA ALA A 255 -4.25 7.58 -3.38
C ALA A 255 -3.36 6.59 -4.11
N ASP A 256 -3.85 6.09 -5.25
CA ASP A 256 -3.04 5.30 -6.18
C ASP A 256 -2.28 6.22 -7.15
N ARG A 257 -2.88 7.35 -7.55
CA ARG A 257 -2.26 8.39 -8.37
C ARG A 257 -2.99 9.73 -8.18
N ILE A 258 -2.24 10.83 -8.20
CA ILE A 258 -2.78 12.18 -8.13
C ILE A 258 -2.30 12.95 -9.35
N ALA A 259 -3.23 13.45 -10.17
CA ALA A 259 -2.93 14.26 -11.35
C ALA A 259 -2.42 15.65 -10.99
N ALA A 260 -1.81 16.36 -11.96
CA ALA A 260 -1.25 17.69 -11.77
C ALA A 260 -2.28 18.72 -11.27
N ASN A 261 -3.56 18.60 -11.69
CA ASN A 261 -4.64 19.45 -11.21
C ASN A 261 -5.16 19.06 -9.80
N GLY A 262 -4.73 17.91 -9.26
CA GLY A 262 -5.14 17.39 -7.97
C GLY A 262 -6.31 16.40 -8.01
N ASP A 263 -6.83 16.05 -9.17
CA ASP A 263 -7.76 14.94 -9.29
C ASP A 263 -7.08 13.64 -8.84
N THR A 264 -7.79 12.82 -8.09
CA THR A 264 -7.17 11.70 -7.39
C THR A 264 -7.82 10.38 -7.79
N ALA A 265 -7.02 9.47 -8.35
CA ALA A 265 -7.40 8.08 -8.53
C ALA A 265 -7.17 7.30 -7.22
N ASN A 266 -8.20 6.63 -6.74
CA ASN A 266 -8.11 5.73 -5.60
C ASN A 266 -9.11 4.58 -5.76
N LYS A 267 -9.09 3.63 -4.84
CA LYS A 267 -9.96 2.46 -4.86
C LYS A 267 -11.41 2.84 -5.14
N ILE A 268 -12.06 2.08 -6.05
CA ILE A 268 -13.48 2.27 -6.42
C ILE A 268 -14.34 2.48 -5.18
N GLY A 269 -15.22 3.49 -5.21
CA GLY A 269 -16.06 3.95 -4.10
C GLY A 269 -15.57 5.24 -3.45
N THR A 270 -14.30 5.60 -3.59
CA THR A 270 -13.69 6.78 -2.96
C THR A 270 -14.39 8.08 -3.39
N SER A 271 -14.71 8.24 -4.68
CA SER A 271 -15.39 9.45 -5.19
C SER A 271 -16.79 9.60 -4.59
N GLY A 272 -17.51 8.49 -4.42
CA GLY A 272 -18.80 8.48 -3.73
C GLY A 272 -18.72 8.94 -2.28
N VAL A 273 -17.71 8.48 -1.54
CA VAL A 273 -17.43 8.92 -0.16
C VAL A 273 -17.11 10.41 -0.13
N ALA A 274 -16.31 10.92 -1.08
CA ALA A 274 -15.97 12.34 -1.16
C ALA A 274 -17.19 13.24 -1.44
N VAL A 275 -18.10 12.81 -2.32
CA VAL A 275 -19.37 13.50 -2.58
C VAL A 275 -20.23 13.56 -1.32
N LEU A 276 -20.36 12.45 -0.58
CA LEU A 276 -21.09 12.41 0.68
C LEU A 276 -20.43 13.29 1.76
N ALA A 277 -19.11 13.25 1.88
CA ALA A 277 -18.39 14.12 2.81
C ALA A 277 -18.65 15.60 2.51
N LYS A 278 -18.62 16.00 1.23
CA LYS A 278 -18.95 17.37 0.80
C LYS A 278 -20.38 17.73 1.16
N TYR A 279 -21.34 16.84 0.92
CA TYR A 279 -22.77 17.05 1.22
C TYR A 279 -23.01 17.28 2.73
N TYR A 280 -22.33 16.50 3.59
CA TYR A 280 -22.45 16.60 5.05
C TYR A 280 -21.50 17.65 5.67
N GLY A 281 -20.68 18.34 4.89
CA GLY A 281 -19.73 19.35 5.38
C GLY A 281 -18.55 18.74 6.18
N ILE A 282 -18.22 17.48 5.92
CA ILE A 282 -17.13 16.75 6.59
C ILE A 282 -15.84 16.94 5.76
N PRO A 283 -14.70 17.29 6.39
CA PRO A 283 -13.44 17.42 5.67
C PRO A 283 -12.99 16.05 5.10
N PHE A 284 -12.58 16.08 3.83
CA PHE A 284 -12.08 14.93 3.11
C PHE A 284 -10.60 15.12 2.78
N TYR A 285 -9.76 14.26 3.32
CA TYR A 285 -8.31 14.32 3.20
C TYR A 285 -7.78 13.15 2.36
N VAL A 286 -6.82 13.44 1.48
CA VAL A 286 -6.06 12.44 0.73
C VAL A 286 -4.65 12.41 1.28
N ALA A 287 -4.20 11.26 1.77
CA ALA A 287 -2.88 11.07 2.36
C ALA A 287 -2.00 10.18 1.46
N ALA A 288 -0.95 10.75 0.91
CA ALA A 288 -0.04 10.07 -0.01
C ALA A 288 1.34 10.73 -0.02
N PRO A 289 2.43 10.00 -0.28
CA PRO A 289 3.74 10.59 -0.46
C PRO A 289 3.78 11.46 -1.73
N ARG A 290 4.70 12.42 -1.76
CA ARG A 290 4.87 13.30 -2.93
C ARG A 290 5.09 12.55 -4.23
N SER A 291 5.71 11.40 -4.17
CA SER A 291 5.92 10.52 -5.33
C SER A 291 4.64 9.96 -5.98
N THR A 292 3.49 10.06 -5.31
CA THR A 292 2.18 9.67 -5.86
C THR A 292 1.62 10.71 -6.84
N PHE A 293 2.13 11.95 -6.80
CA PHE A 293 1.74 12.98 -7.75
C PHE A 293 2.39 12.75 -9.11
N ASP A 294 1.56 12.64 -10.14
CA ASP A 294 1.97 12.40 -11.52
C ASP A 294 1.87 13.70 -12.34
N PRO A 295 2.97 14.41 -12.56
CA PRO A 295 2.95 15.64 -13.36
C PRO A 295 2.65 15.40 -14.84
N ALA A 296 2.77 14.16 -15.33
CA ALA A 296 2.47 13.81 -16.72
C ALA A 296 0.96 13.65 -16.97
N ALA A 297 0.17 13.34 -15.94
CA ALA A 297 -1.29 13.34 -16.00
C ALA A 297 -1.80 14.74 -15.68
N ALA A 298 -2.29 15.50 -16.67
CA ALA A 298 -2.79 16.86 -16.44
C ALA A 298 -4.05 16.88 -15.57
N THR A 299 -4.95 15.92 -15.79
CA THR A 299 -6.23 15.76 -15.08
C THR A 299 -6.50 14.30 -14.76
N GLY A 300 -7.55 14.03 -13.97
CA GLY A 300 -7.99 12.67 -13.68
C GLY A 300 -8.38 11.84 -14.91
N ALA A 301 -8.80 12.49 -16.00
CA ALA A 301 -9.12 11.82 -17.25
C ALA A 301 -7.90 11.19 -17.95
N ASP A 302 -6.70 11.65 -17.62
CA ASP A 302 -5.43 11.13 -18.17
C ASP A 302 -4.94 9.89 -17.40
N ILE A 303 -5.59 9.54 -16.29
CA ILE A 303 -5.22 8.38 -15.46
C ILE A 303 -5.97 7.15 -15.97
N PRO A 304 -5.28 6.12 -16.48
CA PRO A 304 -5.92 4.89 -16.92
C PRO A 304 -6.52 4.12 -15.74
N VAL A 305 -7.77 3.71 -15.87
CA VAL A 305 -8.47 2.88 -14.88
C VAL A 305 -8.50 1.43 -15.36
N GLU A 306 -7.93 0.54 -14.54
CA GLU A 306 -7.90 -0.90 -14.79
C GLU A 306 -9.31 -1.50 -14.60
N LEU A 307 -9.78 -2.29 -15.58
CA LEU A 307 -10.94 -3.15 -15.43
C LEU A 307 -10.49 -4.53 -14.95
N ARG A 308 -11.16 -5.03 -13.94
CA ARG A 308 -10.81 -6.28 -13.26
C ARG A 308 -11.85 -7.38 -13.54
N ASP A 309 -11.50 -8.61 -13.17
CA ASP A 309 -12.33 -9.78 -13.41
C ASP A 309 -13.72 -9.66 -12.72
N ALA A 310 -14.74 -10.12 -13.43
CA ALA A 310 -16.13 -10.20 -12.94
C ALA A 310 -16.26 -11.12 -11.71
N GLU A 311 -15.45 -12.19 -11.64
CA GLU A 311 -15.44 -13.14 -10.53
C GLU A 311 -15.20 -12.43 -9.17
N GLU A 312 -14.45 -11.34 -9.17
CA GLU A 312 -14.23 -10.57 -7.93
C GLU A 312 -15.55 -10.04 -7.34
N ILE A 313 -16.55 -9.74 -8.20
CA ILE A 313 -17.86 -9.26 -7.75
C ILE A 313 -18.76 -10.41 -7.30
N GLY A 314 -18.90 -11.44 -8.12
CA GLY A 314 -19.93 -12.47 -7.95
C GLY A 314 -19.49 -13.69 -7.15
N GLY A 315 -18.19 -14.05 -7.19
CA GLY A 315 -17.69 -15.33 -6.71
C GLY A 315 -16.69 -15.26 -5.56
N LEU A 316 -15.68 -14.39 -5.62
CA LEU A 316 -14.45 -14.48 -4.83
C LEU A 316 -14.62 -14.68 -3.32
N TYR A 317 -15.64 -14.06 -2.69
CA TYR A 317 -15.89 -14.17 -1.24
C TYR A 317 -17.22 -14.81 -0.89
N PHE A 318 -17.91 -15.37 -1.87
CA PHE A 318 -19.16 -16.10 -1.68
C PHE A 318 -18.90 -17.60 -1.71
N ARG A 319 -19.77 -18.39 -1.07
CA ARG A 319 -19.68 -19.85 -1.10
C ARG A 319 -20.04 -20.41 -2.48
N GLU A 320 -20.91 -19.70 -3.18
CA GLU A 320 -21.42 -20.01 -4.50
C GLU A 320 -21.45 -18.74 -5.32
N GLU A 321 -21.32 -18.84 -6.65
CA GLU A 321 -21.50 -17.72 -7.56
C GLU A 321 -22.91 -17.15 -7.42
N LEU A 322 -23.05 -15.89 -7.09
CA LEU A 322 -24.34 -15.22 -6.91
C LEU A 322 -24.75 -14.37 -8.12
N MET A 323 -23.85 -14.10 -9.04
CA MET A 323 -24.14 -13.31 -10.22
C MET A 323 -24.86 -14.18 -11.27
N PRO A 324 -26.00 -13.72 -11.82
CA PRO A 324 -26.70 -14.46 -12.87
C PRO A 324 -25.80 -14.64 -14.10
N VAL A 325 -25.85 -15.84 -14.73
CA VAL A 325 -24.99 -16.22 -15.86
C VAL A 325 -25.04 -15.24 -17.05
N HIS A 326 -26.17 -14.53 -17.22
CA HIS A 326 -26.38 -13.56 -18.31
C HIS A 326 -26.26 -12.10 -17.87
N ALA A 327 -25.77 -11.84 -16.65
CA ALA A 327 -25.52 -10.49 -16.18
C ALA A 327 -24.06 -10.12 -16.43
N ASP A 328 -23.85 -8.94 -16.99
CA ASP A 328 -22.51 -8.36 -17.13
C ASP A 328 -22.06 -7.72 -15.83
N ALA A 329 -20.76 -7.77 -15.56
CA ALA A 329 -20.14 -7.08 -14.42
C ALA A 329 -19.32 -5.89 -14.92
N TYR A 330 -19.47 -4.75 -14.24
CA TYR A 330 -18.61 -3.58 -14.40
C TYR A 330 -17.74 -3.43 -13.17
N ASN A 331 -16.45 -3.76 -13.26
CA ASN A 331 -15.52 -3.84 -12.14
C ASN A 331 -14.27 -2.97 -12.36
N PRO A 332 -14.36 -1.64 -12.32
CA PRO A 332 -13.19 -0.78 -12.31
C PRO A 332 -12.46 -0.88 -10.98
N ALA A 333 -11.12 -0.91 -11.02
CA ALA A 333 -10.30 -0.98 -9.82
C ALA A 333 -10.34 0.32 -9.02
N PHE A 334 -10.46 1.46 -9.71
CA PHE A 334 -10.35 2.81 -9.17
C PHE A 334 -11.49 3.69 -9.68
N ASP A 335 -11.77 4.77 -8.95
CA ASP A 335 -12.51 5.93 -9.44
C ASP A 335 -11.69 7.20 -9.29
N ILE A 336 -12.15 8.27 -9.95
CA ILE A 336 -11.51 9.59 -9.92
C ILE A 336 -12.31 10.50 -9.00
N THR A 337 -11.67 10.98 -7.96
CA THR A 337 -12.20 12.02 -7.09
C THR A 337 -11.79 13.38 -7.62
N ASP A 338 -12.77 14.22 -7.95
CA ASP A 338 -12.54 15.60 -8.39
C ASP A 338 -11.85 16.41 -7.28
N ARG A 339 -10.86 17.20 -7.65
CA ARG A 339 -10.08 18.04 -6.75
C ARG A 339 -10.95 18.94 -5.86
N SER A 340 -12.08 19.42 -6.35
CA SER A 340 -12.99 20.30 -5.60
C SER A 340 -13.67 19.65 -4.39
N LEU A 341 -13.65 18.31 -4.32
CA LEU A 341 -14.17 17.53 -3.19
C LEU A 341 -13.11 17.30 -2.11
N ILE A 342 -11.83 17.54 -2.41
CA ILE A 342 -10.71 17.27 -1.52
C ILE A 342 -10.39 18.53 -0.70
N THR A 343 -10.45 18.42 0.62
CA THR A 343 -10.17 19.52 1.54
C THR A 343 -8.67 19.83 1.60
N ALA A 344 -7.83 18.81 1.71
CA ALA A 344 -6.38 18.95 1.67
C ALA A 344 -5.70 17.62 1.32
N PHE A 345 -4.48 17.71 0.81
CA PHE A 345 -3.54 16.61 0.71
C PHE A 345 -2.60 16.58 1.91
N ILE A 346 -2.41 15.41 2.48
CA ILE A 346 -1.46 15.15 3.56
C ILE A 346 -0.28 14.42 2.92
N THR A 347 0.84 15.12 2.79
CA THR A 347 2.04 14.56 2.17
C THR A 347 3.18 14.44 3.18
N ASP A 348 4.25 13.79 2.79
CA ASP A 348 5.49 13.75 3.56
C ASP A 348 6.26 15.09 3.57
N GLU A 349 5.87 16.05 2.72
CA GLU A 349 6.41 17.40 2.69
C GLU A 349 5.55 18.40 3.49
N GLY A 350 4.31 18.05 3.84
CA GLY A 350 3.40 18.91 4.57
C GLY A 350 1.93 18.73 4.18
N VAL A 351 1.08 19.64 4.63
CA VAL A 351 -0.35 19.70 4.30
C VAL A 351 -0.60 20.74 3.22
N GLU A 352 -1.08 20.31 2.07
CA GLU A 352 -1.42 21.18 0.96
C GLU A 352 -2.93 21.45 0.92
N ARG A 353 -3.34 22.69 1.18
CA ARG A 353 -4.70 23.20 0.96
C ARG A 353 -4.70 24.01 -0.33
N ARG A 354 -5.58 23.69 -1.23
CA ARG A 354 -5.71 24.44 -2.50
C ARG A 354 -7.09 25.06 -2.65
#